data_65ef6e450d3d78bd82aeecb0e6425044
#
_entry.id   65ef6e450d3d78bd82aeecb0e6425044
#
_cell.length_a   1.000
_cell.length_b   1.000
_cell.length_c   1.000
_cell.angle_alpha   90.00
_cell.angle_beta   90.00
_cell.angle_gamma   90.00
#
_symmetry.space_group_name_H-M   'P 1'
#
loop_
_entity.id
_entity.type
_entity.pdbx_description
1 polymer ?
#
loop_
_entity_poly.entity_id
_entity_poly.type
_entity_poly.pdbx_seq_one_letter_code
_entity_poly.pdbx_strand_id
1 'polypeptide(L)'
;MDAEALIVSMPDYVRLREIAGDLELGDELDRAIVVPADRMPVNVVTMHSRLIYIDESMDTRREVELVYPDEANPPAGKISVLAPVGSALLGLSVGQSIDWVFPEGKSHRLRVERIVFHPRQPSEDG
;
A
#
# COMPACT_ATOMS: atom_id res chain seq x y z
N MET A 1 19.08 2.11 -3.26
CA MET A 1 18.82 2.34 -3.02
C MET A 1 18.06 2.71 -2.77
N ASP A 2 18.03 2.99 -2.80
CA ASP A 2 17.62 3.36 -2.31
C ASP A 2 16.52 3.42 -2.03
N ALA A 3 16.67 3.27 -1.47
CA ALA A 3 15.39 3.01 -0.93
C ALA A 3 14.55 4.26 -1.02
N GLU A 4 13.41 4.14 -1.62
CA GLU A 4 12.54 5.28 -1.76
C GLU A 4 11.74 5.49 -0.49
N ALA A 5 11.59 6.74 -0.10
CA ALA A 5 10.82 7.06 1.08
C ALA A 5 9.34 6.82 0.81
N LEU A 6 8.65 6.35 1.84
CA LEU A 6 7.20 6.19 1.79
C LEU A 6 6.56 7.59 1.71
N ILE A 7 5.62 7.76 0.80
CA ILE A 7 4.88 9.01 0.68
C ILE A 7 3.47 8.75 1.20
N VAL A 8 3.03 9.54 2.17
CA VAL A 8 1.70 9.38 2.76
C VAL A 8 1.06 10.74 2.93
N SER A 9 -0.28 10.76 2.90
CA SER A 9 -1.01 11.99 3.21
C SER A 9 -0.99 12.22 4.71
N MET A 10 -1.16 13.47 5.12
CA MET A 10 -1.16 13.82 6.54
C MET A 10 -2.24 13.06 7.32
N PRO A 11 -3.50 13.01 6.85
CA PRO A 11 -4.51 12.26 7.60
C PRO A 11 -4.15 10.79 7.78
N ASP A 12 -3.61 10.17 6.72
CA ASP A 12 -3.21 8.77 6.81
C ASP A 12 -2.01 8.59 7.72
N TYR A 13 -1.07 9.53 7.67
CA TYR A 13 0.11 9.45 8.54
C TYR A 13 -0.31 9.38 10.02
N VAL A 14 -1.24 10.23 10.42
CA VAL A 14 -1.69 10.27 11.81
C VAL A 14 -2.31 8.92 12.20
N ARG A 15 -3.21 8.39 11.37
CA ARG A 15 -3.85 7.11 11.67
C ARG A 15 -2.87 5.95 11.64
N LEU A 16 -1.96 5.96 10.67
CA LEU A 16 -0.99 4.87 10.57
C LEU A 16 -0.04 4.85 11.77
N ARG A 17 0.35 6.02 12.26
CA ARG A 17 1.19 6.07 13.46
C ARG A 17 0.50 5.42 14.66
N GLU A 18 -0.82 5.61 14.78
CA GLU A 18 -1.56 5.06 15.90
C GLU A 18 -1.57 3.54 15.89
N ILE A 19 -1.62 2.92 14.71
CA ILE A 19 -1.74 1.47 14.61
C ILE A 19 -0.41 0.78 14.39
N ALA A 20 0.62 1.51 13.96
CA ALA A 20 1.90 0.88 13.63
C ALA A 20 2.68 0.44 14.86
N GLY A 21 2.63 1.24 15.93
CA GLY A 21 3.36 0.88 17.15
C GLY A 21 4.81 0.58 16.88
N ASP A 22 5.25 -0.60 17.29
CA ASP A 22 6.63 -1.05 17.11
C ASP A 22 6.82 -1.90 15.86
N LEU A 23 5.81 -1.96 14.99
CA LEU A 23 5.90 -2.74 13.78
C LEU A 23 6.85 -2.08 12.79
N GLU A 24 7.26 -2.87 11.80
CA GLU A 24 8.16 -2.41 10.76
C GLU A 24 7.60 -1.18 10.04
N LEU A 25 6.29 -1.11 9.89
CA LEU A 25 5.64 0.06 9.31
C LEU A 25 5.99 1.34 10.07
N GLY A 26 6.13 1.26 11.39
CA GLY A 26 6.51 2.42 12.18
C GLY A 26 7.86 2.99 11.77
N ASP A 27 8.81 2.11 11.48
CA ASP A 27 10.12 2.56 11.03
C ASP A 27 10.03 3.27 9.69
N GLU A 28 9.17 2.79 8.80
CA GLU A 28 8.99 3.43 7.52
C GLU A 28 8.31 4.78 7.66
N LEU A 29 7.38 4.88 8.60
CA LEU A 29 6.71 6.16 8.86
C LEU A 29 7.68 7.20 9.41
N ASP A 30 8.67 6.77 10.18
CA ASP A 30 9.67 7.69 10.70
C ASP A 30 10.45 8.39 9.59
N ARG A 31 10.55 7.75 8.44
CA ARG A 31 11.26 8.28 7.29
C ARG A 31 10.35 8.75 6.19
N ALA A 32 9.04 8.76 6.44
CA ALA A 32 8.07 9.04 5.40
C ALA A 32 8.06 10.52 5.00
N ILE A 33 7.70 10.75 3.77
CA ILE A 33 7.41 12.09 3.28
C ILE A 33 5.92 12.31 3.45
N VAL A 34 5.55 13.26 4.28
CA VAL A 34 4.15 13.54 4.60
C VAL A 34 3.71 14.74 3.78
N VAL A 35 2.62 14.58 3.04
CA VAL A 35 2.11 15.63 2.17
C VAL A 35 0.64 15.91 2.51
N PRO A 36 0.13 17.10 2.17
CA PRO A 36 -1.31 17.33 2.31
C PRO A 36 -2.10 16.35 1.47
N ALA A 37 -3.31 16.02 1.91
CA ALA A 37 -4.11 15.02 1.20
C ALA A 37 -4.32 15.38 -0.26
N ASP A 38 -4.51 16.65 -0.56
CA ASP A 38 -4.76 17.10 -1.93
C ASP A 38 -3.50 17.15 -2.78
N ARG A 39 -2.35 16.85 -2.21
CA ARG A 39 -1.08 16.79 -2.93
C ARG A 39 -0.57 15.36 -3.10
N MET A 40 -1.33 14.37 -2.66
CA MET A 40 -0.92 12.98 -2.77
C MET A 40 -0.87 12.57 -4.23
N PRO A 41 0.27 11.99 -4.70
CA PRO A 41 0.36 11.54 -6.09
C PRO A 41 -0.66 10.44 -6.38
N VAL A 42 -1.35 10.54 -7.52
CA VAL A 42 -2.41 9.59 -7.85
C VAL A 42 -1.88 8.26 -8.39
N ASN A 43 -0.58 8.17 -8.67
CA ASN A 43 0.03 6.93 -9.14
C ASN A 43 0.76 6.17 -8.02
N VAL A 44 0.55 6.58 -6.77
CA VAL A 44 1.16 5.95 -5.60
C VAL A 44 0.07 5.32 -4.76
N VAL A 45 0.29 4.08 -4.31
CA VAL A 45 -0.68 3.38 -3.48
C VAL A 45 -0.79 4.06 -2.12
N THR A 46 -2.01 4.41 -1.75
CA THR A 46 -2.29 5.00 -0.44
C THR A 46 -3.44 4.24 0.20
N MET A 47 -3.80 4.62 1.43
CA MET A 47 -4.93 3.97 2.09
C MET A 47 -6.19 4.16 1.26
N HIS A 48 -6.98 3.12 1.16
CA HIS A 48 -8.24 3.07 0.41
C HIS A 48 -8.06 3.12 -1.09
N SER A 49 -6.83 2.96 -1.60
CA SER A 49 -6.60 2.73 -3.02
C SER A 49 -7.08 1.33 -3.37
N ARG A 50 -7.74 1.21 -4.52
CA ARG A 50 -8.01 -0.10 -5.10
C ARG A 50 -7.05 -0.28 -6.26
N LEU A 51 -6.36 -1.40 -6.28
CA LEU A 51 -5.27 -1.61 -7.23
C LEU A 51 -5.21 -3.06 -7.67
N ILE A 52 -4.49 -3.28 -8.76
CA ILE A 52 -4.17 -4.63 -9.21
C ILE A 52 -2.67 -4.79 -9.07
N TYR A 53 -2.25 -5.85 -8.38
CA TYR A 53 -0.85 -6.17 -8.29
C TYR A 53 -0.58 -7.57 -8.84
N ILE A 54 0.66 -7.79 -9.23
CA ILE A 54 1.11 -9.08 -9.76
C ILE A 54 2.16 -9.61 -8.81
N ASP A 55 1.97 -10.86 -8.39
CA ASP A 55 2.99 -11.60 -7.68
C ASP A 55 3.78 -12.36 -8.73
N GLU A 56 4.94 -11.82 -9.11
CA GLU A 56 5.71 -12.38 -10.21
C GLU A 56 6.32 -13.72 -9.86
N SER A 57 6.51 -13.98 -8.58
CA SER A 57 7.03 -15.26 -8.13
C SER A 57 6.00 -16.38 -8.30
N MET A 58 4.72 -16.05 -8.16
CA MET A 58 3.63 -17.02 -8.26
C MET A 58 2.88 -16.91 -9.57
N ASP A 59 3.20 -15.89 -10.37
CA ASP A 59 2.51 -15.62 -11.63
C ASP A 59 1.00 -15.45 -11.42
N THR A 60 0.65 -14.68 -10.41
CA THR A 60 -0.76 -14.42 -10.09
C THR A 60 -1.02 -12.92 -10.07
N ARG A 61 -2.27 -12.58 -10.34
CA ARG A 61 -2.76 -11.21 -10.40
C ARG A 61 -3.94 -11.09 -9.46
N ARG A 62 -3.98 -10.01 -8.67
CA ARG A 62 -5.09 -9.81 -7.73
C ARG A 62 -5.48 -8.35 -7.68
N GLU A 63 -6.78 -8.13 -7.53
CA GLU A 63 -7.31 -6.80 -7.29
C GLU A 63 -7.67 -6.70 -5.82
N VAL A 64 -7.14 -5.67 -5.15
CA VAL A 64 -7.35 -5.50 -3.71
C VAL A 64 -7.54 -4.03 -3.39
N GLU A 65 -8.13 -3.79 -2.23
CA GLU A 65 -8.24 -2.45 -1.67
C GLU A 65 -7.45 -2.43 -0.37
N LEU A 66 -6.59 -1.43 -0.20
CA LEU A 66 -5.76 -1.32 0.99
C LEU A 66 -6.53 -0.56 2.05
N VAL A 67 -6.76 -1.18 3.21
CA VAL A 67 -7.62 -0.60 4.24
C VAL A 67 -6.95 -0.68 5.60
N TYR A 68 -7.54 0.03 6.56
CA TYR A 68 -7.12 -0.08 7.95
C TYR A 68 -7.61 -1.41 8.53
N PRO A 69 -6.96 -1.89 9.61
CA PRO A 69 -7.29 -3.23 10.13
C PRO A 69 -8.77 -3.43 10.47
N ASP A 70 -9.44 -2.41 10.98
CA ASP A 70 -10.84 -2.55 11.34
C ASP A 70 -11.78 -2.60 10.14
N GLU A 71 -11.25 -2.33 8.96
CA GLU A 71 -12.02 -2.38 7.73
C GLU A 71 -11.71 -3.63 6.91
N ALA A 72 -10.77 -4.46 7.38
CA ALA A 72 -10.29 -5.59 6.59
C ALA A 72 -11.39 -6.61 6.35
N ASN A 73 -11.44 -7.12 5.13
CA ASN A 73 -12.41 -8.12 4.72
C ASN A 73 -11.81 -8.85 3.53
N PRO A 74 -10.89 -9.81 3.78
CA PRO A 74 -10.18 -10.46 2.68
C PRO A 74 -11.07 -11.09 1.62
N PRO A 75 -12.20 -11.76 1.97
CA PRO A 75 -13.08 -12.28 0.92
C PRO A 75 -13.61 -11.20 -0.02
N ALA A 76 -13.72 -9.97 0.45
CA ALA A 76 -14.19 -8.86 -0.39
C ALA A 76 -13.02 -8.12 -1.04
N GLY A 77 -11.79 -8.60 -0.89
CA GLY A 77 -10.63 -7.96 -1.46
C GLY A 77 -10.07 -6.81 -0.66
N LYS A 78 -10.53 -6.62 0.57
CA LYS A 78 -10.06 -5.54 1.44
C LYS A 78 -8.99 -6.08 2.38
N ILE A 79 -7.74 -5.69 2.14
CA ILE A 79 -6.63 -6.21 2.93
C ILE A 79 -6.09 -5.13 3.85
N SER A 80 -5.74 -5.56 5.06
CA SER A 80 -5.20 -4.66 6.06
C SER A 80 -3.81 -4.18 5.68
N VAL A 81 -3.53 -2.91 5.94
CA VAL A 81 -2.20 -2.36 5.75
C VAL A 81 -1.18 -3.08 6.64
N LEU A 82 -1.62 -3.73 7.70
CA LEU A 82 -0.73 -4.49 8.59
C LEU A 82 -0.47 -5.90 8.10
N ALA A 83 -1.25 -6.39 7.14
CA ALA A 83 -0.98 -7.69 6.54
C ALA A 83 0.29 -7.62 5.69
N PRO A 84 0.99 -8.75 5.51
CA PRO A 84 2.26 -8.71 4.77
C PRO A 84 2.16 -8.09 3.39
N VAL A 85 1.13 -8.45 2.61
CA VAL A 85 0.96 -7.87 1.28
C VAL A 85 0.61 -6.40 1.38
N GLY A 86 -0.26 -6.04 2.33
CA GLY A 86 -0.66 -4.64 2.51
C GLY A 86 0.53 -3.76 2.84
N SER A 87 1.38 -4.21 3.77
CA SER A 87 2.57 -3.45 4.12
C SER A 87 3.50 -3.28 2.93
N ALA A 88 3.61 -4.32 2.09
CA ALA A 88 4.49 -4.27 0.93
C ALA A 88 3.99 -3.28 -0.11
N LEU A 89 2.67 -3.19 -0.27
CA LEU A 89 2.09 -2.38 -1.35
C LEU A 89 2.02 -0.89 -1.04
N LEU A 90 1.89 -0.53 0.25
CA LEU A 90 1.73 0.87 0.63
C LEU A 90 2.92 1.68 0.13
N GLY A 91 2.64 2.75 -0.60
CA GLY A 91 3.67 3.67 -1.06
C GLY A 91 4.33 3.30 -2.37
N LEU A 92 3.98 2.16 -2.95
CA LEU A 92 4.55 1.80 -4.25
C LEU A 92 3.90 2.61 -5.36
N SER A 93 4.71 2.94 -6.37
CA SER A 93 4.20 3.60 -7.56
C SER A 93 3.76 2.57 -8.58
N VAL A 94 2.83 2.95 -9.45
CA VAL A 94 2.43 2.09 -10.55
C VAL A 94 3.67 1.69 -11.35
N GLY A 95 3.81 0.39 -11.61
CA GLY A 95 4.95 -0.17 -12.34
C GLY A 95 6.13 -0.52 -11.47
N GLN A 96 6.12 -0.11 -10.21
CA GLN A 96 7.23 -0.39 -9.31
C GLN A 96 7.12 -1.80 -8.75
N SER A 97 8.26 -2.47 -8.58
CA SER A 97 8.33 -3.80 -7.99
C SER A 97 9.08 -3.74 -6.68
N ILE A 98 8.77 -4.68 -5.81
CA ILE A 98 9.45 -4.82 -4.53
C ILE A 98 9.61 -6.30 -4.22
N ASP A 99 10.76 -6.67 -3.66
CA ASP A 99 10.97 -8.02 -3.15
C ASP A 99 10.58 -8.01 -1.69
N TRP A 100 9.66 -8.90 -1.33
CA TRP A 100 9.08 -8.91 0.02
C TRP A 100 9.19 -10.30 0.60
N VAL A 101 9.68 -10.42 1.83
CA VAL A 101 9.80 -11.70 2.50
C VAL A 101 8.54 -11.90 3.34
N PHE A 102 7.79 -12.95 3.03
CA PHE A 102 6.56 -13.27 3.75
C PHE A 102 6.87 -14.07 5.01
N PRO A 103 5.90 -14.16 5.95
CA PRO A 103 6.17 -14.85 7.22
C PRO A 103 6.65 -16.28 7.08
N GLU A 104 6.27 -16.97 6.01
CA GLU A 104 6.74 -18.35 5.80
C GLU A 104 8.19 -18.40 5.35
N GLY A 105 8.86 -17.25 5.20
CA GLY A 105 10.25 -17.19 4.84
C GLY A 105 10.54 -17.11 3.35
N LYS A 106 9.51 -17.15 2.53
CA LYS A 106 9.69 -17.09 1.09
C LYS A 106 9.64 -15.66 0.60
N SER A 107 10.49 -15.35 -0.37
CA SER A 107 10.54 -14.05 -0.97
C SER A 107 9.67 -14.03 -2.21
N HIS A 108 8.84 -13.00 -2.32
CA HIS A 108 7.97 -12.81 -3.47
C HIS A 108 8.29 -11.46 -4.09
N ARG A 109 8.19 -11.39 -5.42
CA ARG A 109 8.36 -10.12 -6.12
C ARG A 109 6.99 -9.61 -6.50
N LEU A 110 6.62 -8.48 -5.92
CA LEU A 110 5.30 -7.88 -6.14
C LEU A 110 5.46 -6.63 -6.99
N ARG A 111 4.54 -6.43 -7.94
CA ARG A 111 4.56 -5.26 -8.80
C ARG A 111 3.15 -4.70 -8.90
N VAL A 112 3.03 -3.38 -8.75
CA VAL A 112 1.74 -2.71 -8.91
C VAL A 112 1.48 -2.54 -10.40
N GLU A 113 0.45 -3.19 -10.89
CA GLU A 113 0.11 -3.09 -12.30
C GLU A 113 -0.60 -1.78 -12.60
N ARG A 114 -1.62 -1.45 -11.79
CA ARG A 114 -2.32 -0.19 -11.95
C ARG A 114 -3.17 0.08 -10.72
N ILE A 115 -3.57 1.34 -10.57
CA ILE A 115 -4.49 1.75 -9.52
C ILE A 115 -5.84 1.97 -10.17
N VAL A 116 -6.84 1.18 -9.74
CA VAL A 116 -8.18 1.22 -10.30
C VAL A 116 -8.98 2.37 -9.69
N PHE A 117 -8.77 2.64 -8.40
CA PHE A 117 -9.42 3.73 -7.69
C PHE A 117 -8.43 4.34 -6.71
N HIS A 118 -8.30 5.65 -6.76
CA HIS A 118 -7.43 6.39 -5.83
C HIS A 118 -8.30 7.42 -5.12
N PRO A 119 -8.25 7.50 -3.78
CA PRO A 119 -9.13 8.44 -3.04
C PRO A 119 -8.97 9.88 -3.48
N ARG A 120 -7.76 10.29 -3.86
CA ARG A 120 -7.53 11.66 -4.31
C ARG A 120 -8.13 11.91 -5.68
N GLN A 121 -8.23 10.86 -6.51
CA GLN A 121 -8.78 11.00 -7.86
C GLN A 121 -9.81 9.89 -8.07
N PRO A 122 -11.05 10.12 -7.61
CA PRO A 122 -12.11 9.14 -7.79
C PRO A 122 -12.38 8.91 -9.27
N SER A 123 -13.05 7.79 -9.54
CA SER A 123 -13.39 7.42 -10.90
C SER A 123 -14.15 8.54 -11.61
N GLU A 124 -13.82 8.73 -12.88
CA GLU A 124 -14.39 9.81 -13.68
C GLU A 124 -15.89 9.72 -13.83
N ASP A 125 -16.39 8.50 -13.98
CA ASP A 125 -17.81 8.33 -14.17
C ASP A 125 -18.55 8.24 -12.85
N GLY A 126 -17.83 8.41 -11.79
CA GLY A 126 -18.43 8.45 -10.48
C GLY A 126 -19.03 9.77 -10.21
#